data_bb3ad268a6a4588a15a558d5942514bf
#
_entry.id   bb3ad268a6a4588a15a558d5942514bf
#
_cell.length_a   1.000
_cell.length_b   1.000
_cell.length_c   1.000
_cell.angle_alpha   90.00
_cell.angle_beta   90.00
_cell.angle_gamma   90.00
#
_symmetry.space_group_name_H-M   'P 1'
#
loop_
_entity.id
_entity.type
_entity.pdbx_description
1 polymer ?
#
loop_
_entity_poly.entity_id
_entity_poly.type
_entity_poly.pdbx_seq_one_letter_code
_entity_poly.pdbx_strand_id
1 'polypeptide(L)'
;MAKGSGFDLAADAPWTFPAWIRQCASVGGDKAAVEVNGVTRTYAELDDVTDRTAAGFAALGLQPGEHVSLMMLNSVENVDAWFGLQKAGLVEVPVHTASRGTALRYIVDHADARALVVDEAFLPHLAAVADGLPQLEHVVVNRNEPLDGDAPALPGRIAVHDLASLYEAAGPTPMPELRQQDTAVILHSSGTTGPPKGVVLSHRAVLHLTRHLVWLMDYTSDDRLYTAFPLFHNNAKYTSVTAALECGGTVVMDKRFPVSSFWEMAREKEITAFNYMGALLMMLHKQPERPDDADNRVRIAFGAPCPVEIWEAFESRFDMKLVEVYGMPEAPMACENRLDDRKIGSAGRESMTYEVRIVDEDDEPVPPNTPGEIAIRPKHPWALFTEYYKRPEDTVEAWRNLWFHTGDRARMDEDGFVYFLDRMKDSIRRRGENISTWEIESTINTHPAVLESAAYGVPSELTESEVMVAVALKPGESVAPEELLDFCHGKMAHFAVPRYVRFMSALPKNHAERVQKFELRDEGVTGDCWDREAHGYKVQR
;
A
#
# COMPACT_ATOMS: atom_id res chain seq x y z
N MET A 1 23.67 15.44 -18.30
CA MET A 1 23.54 16.88 -17.97
C MET A 1 23.42 16.97 -16.46
N ALA A 2 24.16 17.85 -15.81
CA ALA A 2 24.01 18.05 -14.37
C ALA A 2 22.58 18.53 -14.10
N LYS A 3 21.82 17.79 -13.26
CA LYS A 3 20.48 18.22 -12.81
C LYS A 3 20.65 19.60 -12.14
N GLY A 4 19.97 20.62 -12.68
CA GLY A 4 19.91 21.93 -12.03
C GLY A 4 19.39 21.76 -10.60
N SER A 5 19.84 22.60 -9.69
CA SER A 5 19.64 22.53 -8.25
C SER A 5 18.20 22.86 -7.79
N GLY A 6 17.16 22.39 -8.49
CA GLY A 6 15.79 22.64 -8.09
C GLY A 6 14.80 21.76 -8.81
N PHE A 7 13.96 21.08 -8.04
CA PHE A 7 12.68 20.53 -8.48
C PHE A 7 11.72 21.71 -8.72
N ASP A 8 11.71 22.20 -9.96
CA ASP A 8 10.83 23.31 -10.35
C ASP A 8 9.47 22.71 -10.73
N LEU A 9 8.56 22.72 -9.77
CA LEU A 9 7.15 22.46 -10.05
C LEU A 9 6.64 23.64 -10.88
N ALA A 10 6.42 23.41 -12.17
CA ALA A 10 5.88 24.43 -13.05
C ALA A 10 4.69 25.14 -12.36
N ALA A 11 4.73 26.47 -12.29
CA ALA A 11 3.73 27.26 -11.56
C ALA A 11 2.30 26.98 -12.04
N ASP A 12 2.16 26.58 -13.32
CA ASP A 12 0.87 26.29 -13.99
C ASP A 12 0.50 24.81 -14.00
N ALA A 13 1.26 23.94 -13.31
CA ALA A 13 0.95 22.50 -13.26
C ALA A 13 -0.37 22.24 -12.51
N PRO A 14 -1.29 21.40 -13.04
CA PRO A 14 -2.54 21.10 -12.36
C PRO A 14 -2.29 20.30 -11.08
N TRP A 15 -2.98 20.70 -10.01
CA TRP A 15 -2.85 20.05 -8.70
C TRP A 15 -4.11 19.29 -8.27
N THR A 16 -5.04 19.03 -9.19
CA THR A 16 -6.18 18.16 -8.98
C THR A 16 -6.17 17.01 -9.98
N PHE A 17 -6.57 15.84 -9.57
CA PHE A 17 -6.57 14.66 -10.43
C PHE A 17 -7.33 14.86 -11.75
N PRO A 18 -8.56 15.42 -11.77
CA PRO A 18 -9.26 15.62 -13.03
C PRO A 18 -8.49 16.49 -14.04
N ALA A 19 -7.93 17.60 -13.58
CA ALA A 19 -7.17 18.48 -14.44
C ALA A 19 -5.85 17.83 -14.91
N TRP A 20 -5.21 17.08 -14.02
CA TRP A 20 -3.97 16.35 -14.29
C TRP A 20 -4.16 15.24 -15.34
N ILE A 21 -5.20 14.40 -15.19
CA ILE A 21 -5.49 13.31 -16.16
C ILE A 21 -5.72 13.90 -17.56
N ARG A 22 -6.51 14.98 -17.67
CA ARG A 22 -6.73 15.67 -18.95
C ARG A 22 -5.46 16.24 -19.56
N GLN A 23 -4.59 16.80 -18.74
CA GLN A 23 -3.29 17.27 -19.23
C GLN A 23 -2.47 16.10 -19.78
N CYS A 24 -2.36 14.98 -19.07
CA CYS A 24 -1.65 13.80 -19.53
C CYS A 24 -2.22 13.32 -20.86
N ALA A 25 -3.54 13.24 -20.99
CA ALA A 25 -4.21 12.81 -22.23
C ALA A 25 -3.95 13.75 -23.40
N SER A 26 -3.96 15.08 -23.15
CA SER A 26 -3.70 16.07 -24.19
C SER A 26 -2.28 16.01 -24.76
N VAL A 27 -1.32 15.51 -23.99
CA VAL A 27 0.09 15.33 -24.39
C VAL A 27 0.32 13.94 -24.99
N GLY A 28 -0.24 12.90 -24.38
CA GLY A 28 0.01 11.51 -24.76
C GLY A 28 -0.76 11.04 -26.00
N GLY A 29 -1.97 11.57 -26.26
CA GLY A 29 -2.80 11.22 -27.41
C GLY A 29 -3.01 9.71 -27.60
N ASP A 30 -2.67 9.19 -28.79
CA ASP A 30 -2.83 7.76 -29.14
C ASP A 30 -1.72 6.85 -28.60
N LYS A 31 -0.75 7.38 -27.83
CA LYS A 31 0.28 6.57 -27.21
C LYS A 31 -0.35 5.65 -26.14
N ALA A 32 0.20 4.44 -25.99
CA ALA A 32 -0.17 3.55 -24.90
C ALA A 32 0.14 4.19 -23.54
N ALA A 33 -0.87 4.35 -22.69
CA ALA A 33 -0.76 4.86 -21.33
C ALA A 33 -0.63 3.72 -20.31
N VAL A 34 -1.52 2.74 -20.44
CA VAL A 34 -1.66 1.62 -19.50
C VAL A 34 -1.76 0.32 -20.27
N GLU A 35 -0.94 -0.66 -19.89
CA GLU A 35 -0.96 -2.02 -20.41
C GLU A 35 -1.08 -3.00 -19.23
N VAL A 36 -2.17 -3.77 -19.17
CA VAL A 36 -2.41 -4.74 -18.08
C VAL A 36 -2.81 -6.07 -18.69
N ASN A 37 -2.04 -7.13 -18.42
CA ASN A 37 -2.33 -8.49 -18.90
C ASN A 37 -2.63 -8.56 -20.42
N GLY A 38 -1.95 -7.74 -21.23
CA GLY A 38 -2.13 -7.69 -22.68
C GLY A 38 -3.30 -6.82 -23.16
N VAL A 39 -4.05 -6.19 -22.28
CA VAL A 39 -5.06 -5.16 -22.61
C VAL A 39 -4.43 -3.79 -22.50
N THR A 40 -4.58 -2.97 -23.53
CA THR A 40 -3.98 -1.62 -23.59
C THR A 40 -5.05 -0.54 -23.59
N ARG A 41 -4.77 0.57 -22.90
CA ARG A 41 -5.45 1.86 -23.04
C ARG A 41 -4.45 2.89 -23.53
N THR A 42 -4.79 3.62 -24.57
CA THR A 42 -4.07 4.85 -24.94
C THR A 42 -4.43 5.98 -23.98
N TYR A 43 -3.68 7.06 -24.00
CA TYR A 43 -4.00 8.25 -23.19
C TYR A 43 -5.38 8.83 -23.56
N ALA A 44 -5.70 8.88 -24.86
CA ALA A 44 -7.00 9.36 -25.33
C ALA A 44 -8.17 8.44 -24.91
N GLU A 45 -7.99 7.12 -25.04
CA GLU A 45 -8.99 6.14 -24.59
C GLU A 45 -9.19 6.18 -23.08
N LEU A 46 -8.10 6.36 -22.29
CA LEU A 46 -8.16 6.46 -20.84
C LEU A 46 -8.96 7.71 -20.43
N ASP A 47 -8.73 8.85 -21.10
CA ASP A 47 -9.48 10.08 -20.81
C ASP A 47 -10.97 9.92 -21.12
N ASP A 48 -11.32 9.36 -22.29
CA ASP A 48 -12.71 9.13 -22.69
C ASP A 48 -13.45 8.14 -21.78
N VAL A 49 -12.85 6.97 -21.49
CA VAL A 49 -13.51 5.97 -20.64
C VAL A 49 -13.69 6.49 -19.20
N THR A 50 -12.73 7.24 -18.69
CA THR A 50 -12.82 7.78 -17.33
C THR A 50 -13.78 8.98 -17.24
N ASP A 51 -13.99 9.75 -18.31
CA ASP A 51 -15.06 10.74 -18.37
C ASP A 51 -16.45 10.06 -18.32
N ARG A 52 -16.63 8.97 -19.07
CA ARG A 52 -17.89 8.18 -19.03
C ARG A 52 -18.09 7.52 -17.67
N THR A 53 -17.04 6.95 -17.09
CA THR A 53 -17.10 6.36 -15.73
C THR A 53 -17.49 7.40 -14.68
N ALA A 54 -16.93 8.62 -14.78
CA ALA A 54 -17.31 9.72 -13.89
C ALA A 54 -18.78 10.10 -14.03
N ALA A 55 -19.30 10.17 -15.28
CA ALA A 55 -20.72 10.39 -15.55
C ALA A 55 -21.58 9.26 -14.97
N GLY A 56 -21.12 8.01 -15.08
CA GLY A 56 -21.77 6.84 -14.48
C GLY A 56 -21.88 6.95 -12.96
N PHE A 57 -20.82 7.31 -12.25
CA PHE A 57 -20.86 7.53 -10.81
C PHE A 57 -21.82 8.67 -10.43
N ALA A 58 -21.80 9.78 -11.16
CA ALA A 58 -22.75 10.88 -10.95
C ALA A 58 -24.20 10.45 -11.17
N ALA A 59 -24.47 9.57 -12.16
CA ALA A 59 -25.82 9.03 -12.42
C ALA A 59 -26.31 8.10 -11.29
N LEU A 60 -25.42 7.51 -10.50
CA LEU A 60 -25.78 6.80 -9.26
C LEU A 60 -26.18 7.75 -8.12
N GLY A 61 -26.08 9.06 -8.32
CA GLY A 61 -26.40 10.07 -7.30
C GLY A 61 -25.25 10.42 -6.37
N LEU A 62 -24.04 9.90 -6.62
CA LEU A 62 -22.86 10.22 -5.82
C LEU A 62 -22.41 11.67 -6.08
N GLN A 63 -22.05 12.36 -5.00
CA GLN A 63 -21.65 13.77 -5.03
C GLN A 63 -20.14 13.94 -4.78
N PRO A 64 -19.50 14.99 -5.32
CA PRO A 64 -18.11 15.29 -5.00
C PRO A 64 -17.83 15.31 -3.49
N GLY A 65 -16.74 14.69 -3.09
CA GLY A 65 -16.35 14.52 -1.69
C GLY A 65 -16.92 13.27 -1.01
N GLU A 66 -17.85 12.54 -1.64
CA GLU A 66 -18.30 11.25 -1.11
C GLU A 66 -17.30 10.14 -1.40
N HIS A 67 -17.30 9.10 -0.56
CA HIS A 67 -16.29 8.07 -0.55
C HIS A 67 -16.72 6.81 -1.31
N VAL A 68 -15.79 6.29 -2.13
CA VAL A 68 -15.97 5.06 -2.90
C VAL A 68 -14.84 4.09 -2.60
N SER A 69 -15.18 2.93 -2.08
CA SER A 69 -14.23 1.85 -1.87
C SER A 69 -13.92 1.11 -3.18
N LEU A 70 -12.65 0.71 -3.35
CA LEU A 70 -12.18 -0.08 -4.50
C LEU A 70 -11.54 -1.38 -4.00
N MET A 71 -12.14 -2.54 -4.35
CA MET A 71 -11.62 -3.88 -4.01
C MET A 71 -11.46 -4.70 -5.30
N MET A 72 -10.40 -4.41 -6.05
CA MET A 72 -10.17 -4.96 -7.39
C MET A 72 -8.71 -5.40 -7.55
N LEU A 73 -8.49 -6.42 -8.37
CA LEU A 73 -7.17 -6.81 -8.86
C LEU A 73 -6.62 -5.79 -9.87
N ASN A 74 -5.33 -5.93 -10.21
CA ASN A 74 -4.73 -5.12 -11.27
C ASN A 74 -5.39 -5.44 -12.62
N SER A 75 -6.08 -4.47 -13.18
CA SER A 75 -6.75 -4.53 -14.46
C SER A 75 -6.88 -3.13 -15.05
N VAL A 76 -7.18 -3.02 -16.33
CA VAL A 76 -7.49 -1.71 -16.95
C VAL A 76 -8.77 -1.14 -16.35
N GLU A 77 -9.73 -1.98 -16.00
CA GLU A 77 -11.00 -1.60 -15.36
C GLU A 77 -10.78 -0.99 -13.96
N ASN A 78 -9.78 -1.47 -13.20
CA ASN A 78 -9.42 -0.86 -11.92
C ASN A 78 -8.89 0.57 -12.13
N VAL A 79 -8.05 0.79 -13.14
CA VAL A 79 -7.55 2.14 -13.49
C VAL A 79 -8.70 3.02 -13.99
N ASP A 80 -9.57 2.49 -14.86
CA ASP A 80 -10.74 3.19 -15.39
C ASP A 80 -11.67 3.63 -14.22
N ALA A 81 -11.96 2.73 -13.27
CA ALA A 81 -12.79 3.01 -12.11
C ALA A 81 -12.12 4.05 -11.18
N TRP A 82 -10.83 3.86 -10.86
CA TRP A 82 -10.07 4.78 -10.01
C TRP A 82 -10.03 6.20 -10.61
N PHE A 83 -9.64 6.35 -11.87
CA PHE A 83 -9.57 7.68 -12.48
C PHE A 83 -10.96 8.28 -12.74
N GLY A 84 -11.97 7.43 -13.02
CA GLY A 84 -13.35 7.87 -13.18
C GLY A 84 -13.91 8.46 -11.90
N LEU A 85 -13.73 7.80 -10.75
CA LEU A 85 -14.15 8.35 -9.47
C LEU A 85 -13.42 9.65 -9.11
N GLN A 86 -12.11 9.74 -9.42
CA GLN A 86 -11.34 10.97 -9.21
C GLN A 86 -11.86 12.11 -10.08
N LYS A 87 -12.23 11.84 -11.35
CA LYS A 87 -12.85 12.83 -12.25
C LYS A 87 -14.23 13.27 -11.78
N ALA A 88 -14.98 12.40 -11.11
CA ALA A 88 -16.24 12.74 -10.48
C ALA A 88 -16.07 13.55 -9.18
N GLY A 89 -14.84 13.76 -8.72
CA GLY A 89 -14.53 14.43 -7.45
C GLY A 89 -14.81 13.57 -6.22
N LEU A 90 -14.93 12.27 -6.39
CA LEU A 90 -15.12 11.31 -5.31
C LEU A 90 -13.79 11.00 -4.62
N VAL A 91 -13.86 10.63 -3.35
CA VAL A 91 -12.70 10.22 -2.56
C VAL A 91 -12.53 8.71 -2.66
N GLU A 92 -11.35 8.29 -3.06
CA GLU A 92 -11.01 6.88 -3.13
C GLU A 92 -10.73 6.28 -1.74
N VAL A 93 -11.21 5.05 -1.52
CA VAL A 93 -10.86 4.23 -0.36
C VAL A 93 -10.39 2.86 -0.87
N PRO A 94 -9.09 2.68 -1.13
CA PRO A 94 -8.59 1.40 -1.61
C PRO A 94 -8.70 0.33 -0.53
N VAL A 95 -9.19 -0.84 -0.91
CA VAL A 95 -9.38 -2.01 -0.04
C VAL A 95 -8.48 -3.14 -0.50
N HIS A 96 -7.69 -3.67 0.43
CA HIS A 96 -6.85 -4.84 0.14
C HIS A 96 -7.73 -6.03 -0.27
N THR A 97 -7.43 -6.65 -1.41
CA THR A 97 -8.25 -7.74 -1.99
C THR A 97 -8.30 -9.02 -1.13
N ALA A 98 -7.36 -9.17 -0.19
CA ALA A 98 -7.38 -10.24 0.79
C ALA A 98 -8.16 -9.89 2.08
N SER A 99 -8.68 -8.67 2.23
CA SER A 99 -9.47 -8.27 3.42
C SER A 99 -10.75 -9.10 3.54
N ARG A 100 -11.04 -9.56 4.74
CA ARG A 100 -12.19 -10.43 5.06
C ARG A 100 -12.83 -10.01 6.38
N GLY A 101 -14.05 -10.44 6.61
CA GLY A 101 -14.72 -10.36 7.91
C GLY A 101 -14.65 -8.98 8.55
N THR A 102 -14.19 -8.91 9.80
CA THR A 102 -14.11 -7.67 10.60
C THR A 102 -13.24 -6.60 9.95
N ALA A 103 -12.11 -6.98 9.33
CA ALA A 103 -11.21 -6.02 8.68
C ALA A 103 -11.86 -5.37 7.46
N LEU A 104 -12.50 -6.16 6.59
CA LEU A 104 -13.23 -5.65 5.43
C LEU A 104 -14.37 -4.72 5.87
N ARG A 105 -15.18 -5.18 6.82
CA ARG A 105 -16.27 -4.38 7.39
C ARG A 105 -15.75 -3.06 7.94
N TYR A 106 -14.68 -3.11 8.75
CA TYR A 106 -14.13 -1.92 9.38
C TYR A 106 -13.68 -0.89 8.35
N ILE A 107 -12.92 -1.28 7.33
CA ILE A 107 -12.41 -0.33 6.33
C ILE A 107 -13.55 0.41 5.61
N VAL A 108 -14.56 -0.34 5.13
CA VAL A 108 -15.68 0.22 4.36
C VAL A 108 -16.59 1.10 5.24
N ASP A 109 -16.89 0.64 6.46
CA ASP A 109 -17.77 1.36 7.42
C ASP A 109 -17.07 2.59 8.00
N HIS A 110 -15.80 2.45 8.45
CA HIS A 110 -15.04 3.57 9.01
C HIS A 110 -14.87 4.71 8.00
N ALA A 111 -14.69 4.36 6.72
CA ALA A 111 -14.57 5.35 5.65
C ALA A 111 -15.89 5.95 5.19
N ASP A 112 -17.06 5.59 5.76
CA ASP A 112 -18.38 6.03 5.28
C ASP A 112 -18.58 5.81 3.78
N ALA A 113 -18.08 4.72 3.23
CA ALA A 113 -18.17 4.46 1.80
C ALA A 113 -19.63 4.27 1.37
N ARG A 114 -20.11 5.14 0.47
CA ARG A 114 -21.45 5.04 -0.12
C ARG A 114 -21.52 4.08 -1.27
N ALA A 115 -20.40 3.88 -1.96
CA ALA A 115 -20.30 2.90 -3.03
C ALA A 115 -19.05 2.03 -2.84
N LEU A 116 -19.10 0.83 -3.38
CA LEU A 116 -17.95 -0.07 -3.45
C LEU A 116 -17.87 -0.67 -4.84
N VAL A 117 -16.73 -0.46 -5.53
CA VAL A 117 -16.42 -1.12 -6.79
C VAL A 117 -15.63 -2.39 -6.47
N VAL A 118 -16.07 -3.53 -6.99
CA VAL A 118 -15.54 -4.84 -6.60
C VAL A 118 -15.46 -5.79 -7.78
N ASP A 119 -14.39 -6.59 -7.84
CA ASP A 119 -14.36 -7.75 -8.74
C ASP A 119 -15.37 -8.80 -8.26
N GLU A 120 -16.08 -9.41 -9.19
CA GLU A 120 -17.14 -10.40 -8.90
C GLU A 120 -16.65 -11.53 -8.00
N ALA A 121 -15.40 -11.96 -8.16
CA ALA A 121 -14.76 -12.98 -7.32
C ALA A 121 -14.73 -12.64 -5.82
N PHE A 122 -14.85 -11.35 -5.44
CA PHE A 122 -14.85 -10.93 -4.03
C PHE A 122 -16.24 -10.66 -3.45
N LEU A 123 -17.32 -10.79 -4.22
CA LEU A 123 -18.69 -10.61 -3.75
C LEU A 123 -19.06 -11.48 -2.54
N PRO A 124 -18.61 -12.74 -2.41
CA PRO A 124 -18.91 -13.55 -1.22
C PRO A 124 -18.36 -12.93 0.07
N HIS A 125 -17.19 -12.30 0.01
CA HIS A 125 -16.58 -11.65 1.18
C HIS A 125 -17.32 -10.38 1.58
N LEU A 126 -17.79 -9.62 0.58
CA LEU A 126 -18.64 -8.45 0.81
C LEU A 126 -20.00 -8.86 1.39
N ALA A 127 -20.66 -9.87 0.80
CA ALA A 127 -21.96 -10.34 1.26
C ALA A 127 -21.94 -10.79 2.73
N ALA A 128 -20.85 -11.44 3.16
CA ALA A 128 -20.66 -11.89 4.55
C ALA A 128 -20.65 -10.73 5.58
N VAL A 129 -20.41 -9.48 5.16
CA VAL A 129 -20.31 -8.32 6.05
C VAL A 129 -21.30 -7.20 5.71
N ALA A 130 -22.05 -7.31 4.62
CA ALA A 130 -22.86 -6.24 4.04
C ALA A 130 -23.98 -5.73 4.97
N ASP A 131 -24.54 -6.57 5.84
CA ASP A 131 -25.52 -6.15 6.85
C ASP A 131 -24.93 -5.13 7.84
N GLY A 132 -23.64 -5.21 8.10
CA GLY A 132 -22.90 -4.31 8.98
C GLY A 132 -22.38 -3.03 8.29
N LEU A 133 -22.81 -2.72 7.07
CA LEU A 133 -22.37 -1.56 6.27
C LEU A 133 -23.57 -0.63 5.98
N PRO A 134 -24.08 0.11 6.98
CA PRO A 134 -25.32 0.87 6.83
C PRO A 134 -25.23 2.00 5.80
N GLN A 135 -24.04 2.55 5.55
CA GLN A 135 -23.83 3.65 4.60
C GLN A 135 -23.67 3.19 3.15
N LEU A 136 -23.41 1.88 2.93
CA LEU A 136 -23.20 1.35 1.58
C LEU A 136 -24.53 1.24 0.83
N GLU A 137 -24.70 2.06 -0.20
CA GLU A 137 -25.91 2.16 -1.02
C GLU A 137 -25.74 1.47 -2.38
N HIS A 138 -24.51 1.50 -2.94
CA HIS A 138 -24.23 0.99 -4.27
C HIS A 138 -23.07 0.02 -4.26
N VAL A 139 -23.20 -1.08 -5.00
CA VAL A 139 -22.11 -2.01 -5.33
C VAL A 139 -21.99 -2.07 -6.84
N VAL A 140 -20.80 -1.70 -7.35
CA VAL A 140 -20.47 -1.73 -8.77
C VAL A 140 -19.56 -2.92 -9.01
N VAL A 141 -20.03 -3.88 -9.80
CA VAL A 141 -19.36 -5.17 -10.00
C VAL A 141 -18.57 -5.18 -11.30
N ASN A 142 -17.27 -5.45 -11.22
CA ASN A 142 -16.45 -5.82 -12.37
C ASN A 142 -16.56 -7.33 -12.63
N ARG A 143 -17.11 -7.72 -13.77
CA ARG A 143 -17.35 -9.12 -14.10
C ARG A 143 -16.21 -9.77 -14.89
N ASN A 144 -15.14 -9.03 -15.17
CA ASN A 144 -13.96 -9.59 -15.86
C ASN A 144 -13.14 -10.53 -14.96
N GLU A 145 -13.40 -10.53 -13.66
CA GLU A 145 -12.88 -11.49 -12.68
C GLU A 145 -14.06 -12.29 -12.12
N PRO A 146 -14.50 -13.35 -12.84
CA PRO A 146 -15.73 -14.06 -12.51
C PRO A 146 -15.62 -14.87 -11.21
N LEU A 147 -16.76 -15.04 -10.55
CA LEU A 147 -16.91 -15.93 -9.40
C LEU A 147 -17.19 -17.35 -9.89
N ASP A 148 -16.57 -18.33 -9.24
CA ASP A 148 -16.95 -19.74 -9.40
C ASP A 148 -18.27 -20.01 -8.65
N GLY A 149 -19.39 -20.10 -9.39
CA GLY A 149 -20.71 -20.34 -8.85
C GLY A 149 -21.65 -19.12 -8.88
N ASP A 150 -22.77 -19.22 -8.17
CA ASP A 150 -23.78 -18.16 -8.13
C ASP A 150 -23.34 -16.99 -7.25
N ALA A 151 -23.55 -15.77 -7.73
CA ALA A 151 -23.29 -14.57 -6.94
C ALA A 151 -24.22 -14.50 -5.71
N PRO A 152 -23.69 -14.23 -4.52
CA PRO A 152 -24.50 -14.14 -3.31
C PRO A 152 -25.43 -12.93 -3.35
N ALA A 153 -26.59 -13.06 -2.74
CA ALA A 153 -27.51 -11.95 -2.57
C ALA A 153 -26.93 -10.93 -1.58
N LEU A 154 -26.99 -9.65 -1.94
CA LEU A 154 -26.72 -8.53 -1.04
C LEU A 154 -28.02 -8.04 -0.39
N PRO A 155 -27.96 -7.34 0.76
CA PRO A 155 -29.13 -6.72 1.38
C PRO A 155 -29.90 -5.85 0.38
N GLY A 156 -31.23 -5.95 0.37
CA GLY A 156 -32.08 -5.29 -0.62
C GLY A 156 -32.03 -3.76 -0.64
N ARG A 157 -31.37 -3.13 0.35
CA ARG A 157 -31.08 -1.68 0.37
C ARG A 157 -29.89 -1.31 -0.52
N ILE A 158 -29.07 -2.27 -0.91
CA ILE A 158 -27.87 -2.06 -1.74
C ILE A 158 -28.26 -2.28 -3.20
N ALA A 159 -28.11 -1.26 -4.02
CA ALA A 159 -28.28 -1.38 -5.47
C ALA A 159 -27.02 -1.96 -6.11
N VAL A 160 -27.17 -3.00 -6.91
CA VAL A 160 -26.06 -3.64 -7.61
C VAL A 160 -26.05 -3.20 -9.06
N HIS A 161 -24.88 -2.74 -9.52
CA HIS A 161 -24.65 -2.25 -10.88
C HIS A 161 -23.51 -3.03 -11.52
N ASP A 162 -23.48 -3.05 -12.83
CA ASP A 162 -22.35 -3.58 -13.60
C ASP A 162 -21.37 -2.44 -13.89
N LEU A 163 -20.06 -2.64 -13.69
CA LEU A 163 -19.07 -1.60 -14.02
C LEU A 163 -19.14 -1.21 -15.50
N ALA A 164 -19.40 -2.17 -16.39
CA ALA A 164 -19.59 -1.89 -17.81
C ALA A 164 -20.73 -0.90 -18.09
N SER A 165 -21.78 -0.89 -17.27
CA SER A 165 -22.89 0.05 -17.44
C SER A 165 -22.50 1.51 -17.14
N LEU A 166 -21.46 1.74 -16.34
CA LEU A 166 -20.96 3.09 -16.09
C LEU A 166 -20.28 3.67 -17.34
N TYR A 167 -19.69 2.81 -18.18
CA TYR A 167 -19.08 3.23 -19.44
C TYR A 167 -20.08 3.63 -20.54
N GLU A 168 -21.35 3.26 -20.38
CA GLU A 168 -22.45 3.61 -21.30
C GLU A 168 -23.06 4.99 -21.01
N ALA A 169 -22.69 5.62 -19.88
CA ALA A 169 -23.21 6.94 -19.54
C ALA A 169 -22.83 7.99 -20.59
N ALA A 170 -23.82 8.79 -20.98
CA ALA A 170 -23.65 9.76 -22.06
C ALA A 170 -22.93 11.04 -21.60
N GLY A 171 -21.81 11.31 -22.23
CA GLY A 171 -21.16 12.62 -22.26
C GLY A 171 -20.24 12.93 -21.06
N PRO A 172 -19.37 13.92 -21.22
CA PRO A 172 -18.50 14.37 -20.14
C PRO A 172 -19.34 15.04 -19.05
N THR A 173 -19.19 14.59 -17.82
CA THR A 173 -19.70 15.32 -16.64
C THR A 173 -18.93 16.62 -16.52
N PRO A 174 -19.57 17.75 -16.15
CA PRO A 174 -18.82 18.95 -15.77
C PRO A 174 -17.80 18.59 -14.70
N MET A 175 -16.55 19.01 -14.90
CA MET A 175 -15.53 18.78 -13.87
C MET A 175 -15.96 19.47 -12.58
N PRO A 176 -15.90 18.75 -11.43
CA PRO A 176 -16.17 19.38 -10.15
C PRO A 176 -15.15 20.49 -9.87
N GLU A 177 -15.56 21.54 -9.19
CA GLU A 177 -14.65 22.57 -8.70
C GLU A 177 -13.88 22.04 -7.50
N LEU A 178 -12.73 21.44 -7.77
CA LEU A 178 -11.83 20.88 -6.75
C LEU A 178 -10.64 21.81 -6.51
N ARG A 179 -10.21 21.84 -5.26
CA ARG A 179 -8.99 22.51 -4.83
C ARG A 179 -7.89 21.47 -4.57
N GLN A 180 -6.65 21.90 -4.67
CA GLN A 180 -5.49 21.02 -4.45
C GLN A 180 -5.45 20.36 -3.05
N GLN A 181 -6.05 20.99 -2.05
CA GLN A 181 -6.15 20.49 -0.67
C GLN A 181 -7.35 19.57 -0.42
N ASP A 182 -8.29 19.45 -1.36
CA ASP A 182 -9.42 18.54 -1.20
C ASP A 182 -8.91 17.08 -1.20
N THR A 183 -9.62 16.23 -0.47
CA THR A 183 -9.21 14.83 -0.26
C THR A 183 -9.30 14.05 -1.57
N ALA A 184 -8.19 13.40 -1.94
CA ALA A 184 -8.16 12.48 -3.08
C ALA A 184 -8.34 11.02 -2.64
N VAL A 185 -7.77 10.65 -1.50
CA VAL A 185 -7.76 9.25 -1.05
C VAL A 185 -7.70 9.15 0.47
N ILE A 186 -8.34 8.12 1.02
CA ILE A 186 -8.19 7.68 2.41
C ILE A 186 -7.55 6.30 2.40
N LEU A 187 -6.27 6.23 2.75
CA LEU A 187 -5.50 4.99 2.79
C LEU A 187 -5.53 4.40 4.20
N HIS A 188 -6.07 3.19 4.33
CA HIS A 188 -6.01 2.50 5.61
C HIS A 188 -4.64 1.86 5.81
N SER A 189 -3.86 2.43 6.74
CA SER A 189 -2.58 1.84 7.16
C SER A 189 -2.84 0.72 8.17
N SER A 190 -2.04 -0.35 8.14
CA SER A 190 -2.04 -1.35 9.19
C SER A 190 -1.52 -0.72 10.49
N GLY A 191 -2.43 -0.23 11.33
CA GLY A 191 -2.10 0.30 12.64
C GLY A 191 -1.41 -0.76 13.49
N THR A 192 -0.33 -0.38 14.18
CA THR A 192 0.47 -1.33 14.98
C THR A 192 -0.16 -1.66 16.33
N THR A 193 -1.09 -0.82 16.82
CA THR A 193 -1.64 -0.89 18.19
C THR A 193 -3.14 -0.66 18.25
N GLY A 194 -3.88 -0.92 17.16
CA GLY A 194 -5.32 -0.70 17.12
C GLY A 194 -5.90 -0.86 15.72
N PRO A 195 -7.16 -0.49 15.51
CA PRO A 195 -7.78 -0.51 14.20
C PRO A 195 -6.97 0.29 13.17
N PRO A 196 -6.96 -0.11 11.89
CA PRO A 196 -6.30 0.64 10.83
C PRO A 196 -6.68 2.12 10.84
N LYS A 197 -5.69 3.00 10.69
CA LYS A 197 -5.94 4.44 10.59
C LYS A 197 -6.17 4.83 9.14
N GLY A 198 -7.21 5.59 8.88
CA GLY A 198 -7.47 6.16 7.55
C GLY A 198 -6.61 7.40 7.32
N VAL A 199 -5.50 7.25 6.61
CA VAL A 199 -4.59 8.36 6.26
C VAL A 199 -5.22 9.18 5.14
N VAL A 200 -5.52 10.45 5.40
CA VAL A 200 -6.15 11.36 4.43
C VAL A 200 -5.08 12.08 3.61
N LEU A 201 -5.05 11.84 2.30
CA LEU A 201 -4.16 12.53 1.38
C LEU A 201 -4.95 13.42 0.43
N SER A 202 -4.46 14.64 0.27
CA SER A 202 -5.00 15.61 -0.68
C SER A 202 -4.57 15.29 -2.12
N HIS A 203 -5.27 15.87 -3.11
CA HIS A 203 -4.83 15.81 -4.50
C HIS A 203 -3.39 16.29 -4.66
N ARG A 204 -3.00 17.35 -3.93
CA ARG A 204 -1.64 17.85 -3.96
C ARG A 204 -0.62 16.86 -3.42
N ALA A 205 -0.90 16.18 -2.32
CA ALA A 205 0.02 15.22 -1.73
C ALA A 205 0.39 14.11 -2.71
N VAL A 206 -0.60 13.51 -3.36
CA VAL A 206 -0.37 12.40 -4.30
C VAL A 206 0.29 12.86 -5.60
N LEU A 207 -0.10 14.01 -6.17
CA LEU A 207 0.54 14.54 -7.38
C LEU A 207 1.95 15.08 -7.12
N HIS A 208 2.21 15.59 -5.90
CA HIS A 208 3.55 15.99 -5.50
C HIS A 208 4.49 14.78 -5.42
N LEU A 209 4.04 13.69 -4.79
CA LEU A 209 4.77 12.41 -4.76
C LEU A 209 5.09 11.93 -6.18
N THR A 210 4.10 11.92 -7.06
CA THR A 210 4.26 11.50 -8.46
C THR A 210 5.36 12.30 -9.17
N ARG A 211 5.30 13.61 -9.11
CA ARG A 211 6.27 14.52 -9.78
C ARG A 211 7.65 14.41 -9.17
N HIS A 212 7.71 14.32 -7.83
CA HIS A 212 8.98 14.13 -7.14
C HIS A 212 9.66 12.82 -7.59
N LEU A 213 8.91 11.72 -7.70
CA LEU A 213 9.47 10.46 -8.16
C LEU A 213 9.93 10.53 -9.63
N VAL A 214 9.14 11.12 -10.52
CA VAL A 214 9.54 11.32 -11.92
C VAL A 214 10.88 12.06 -11.99
N TRP A 215 11.04 13.11 -11.20
CA TRP A 215 12.29 13.84 -11.10
C TRP A 215 13.44 13.01 -10.51
N LEU A 216 13.20 12.27 -9.40
CA LEU A 216 14.22 11.45 -8.73
C LEU A 216 14.77 10.37 -9.65
N MET A 217 13.88 9.69 -10.38
CA MET A 217 14.19 8.54 -11.24
C MET A 217 14.60 8.94 -12.66
N ASP A 218 14.52 10.24 -12.99
CA ASP A 218 14.77 10.77 -14.33
C ASP A 218 13.92 10.05 -15.40
N TYR A 219 12.63 9.88 -15.08
CA TYR A 219 11.69 9.26 -16.00
C TYR A 219 11.33 10.20 -17.16
N THR A 220 11.20 9.61 -18.34
CA THR A 220 10.90 10.31 -19.59
C THR A 220 9.73 9.65 -20.31
N SER A 221 9.28 10.28 -21.39
CA SER A 221 8.23 9.70 -22.23
C SER A 221 8.62 8.37 -22.89
N ASP A 222 9.89 8.03 -22.95
CA ASP A 222 10.34 6.76 -23.54
C ASP A 222 10.32 5.61 -22.53
N ASP A 223 10.04 5.89 -21.26
CA ASP A 223 10.06 4.88 -20.21
C ASP A 223 8.80 4.01 -20.22
N ARG A 224 9.00 2.74 -19.93
CA ARG A 224 7.99 1.71 -19.69
C ARG A 224 8.17 1.17 -18.27
N LEU A 225 7.31 1.66 -17.36
CA LEU A 225 7.39 1.36 -15.94
C LEU A 225 6.61 0.08 -15.62
N TYR A 226 7.28 -0.90 -15.05
CA TYR A 226 6.64 -2.16 -14.69
C TYR A 226 6.29 -2.24 -13.20
N THR A 227 5.10 -2.74 -12.90
CA THR A 227 4.71 -3.14 -11.56
C THR A 227 3.77 -4.34 -11.57
N ALA A 228 3.94 -5.24 -10.59
CA ALA A 228 2.96 -6.25 -10.24
C ALA A 228 2.44 -6.06 -8.81
N PHE A 229 2.79 -4.93 -8.18
CA PHE A 229 2.20 -4.57 -6.89
C PHE A 229 0.73 -4.20 -7.07
N PRO A 230 -0.12 -4.59 -6.10
CA PRO A 230 -1.54 -4.30 -6.19
C PRO A 230 -1.86 -2.80 -6.15
N LEU A 231 -2.86 -2.38 -6.92
CA LEU A 231 -3.32 -0.99 -6.99
C LEU A 231 -3.98 -0.47 -5.70
N PHE A 232 -4.19 -1.28 -4.68
CA PHE A 232 -4.59 -0.78 -3.37
C PHE A 232 -3.41 -0.26 -2.53
N HIS A 233 -2.16 -0.40 -3.01
CA HIS A 233 -0.96 0.17 -2.38
C HIS A 233 -0.46 1.42 -3.11
N ASN A 234 0.04 2.39 -2.36
CA ASN A 234 0.67 3.60 -2.87
C ASN A 234 1.79 3.33 -3.88
N ASN A 235 2.58 2.27 -3.63
CA ASN A 235 3.69 1.89 -4.49
C ASN A 235 3.23 1.66 -5.95
N ALA A 236 2.18 0.86 -6.19
CA ALA A 236 1.67 0.67 -7.55
C ALA A 236 1.03 1.94 -8.12
N LYS A 237 0.19 2.63 -7.32
CA LYS A 237 -0.58 3.78 -7.78
C LYS A 237 0.30 4.97 -8.15
N TYR A 238 0.99 5.51 -7.13
CA TYR A 238 1.59 6.83 -7.24
C TYR A 238 3.07 6.78 -7.64
N THR A 239 3.68 5.60 -7.59
CA THR A 239 5.08 5.45 -8.02
C THR A 239 5.25 4.62 -9.30
N SER A 240 4.16 4.06 -9.83
CA SER A 240 4.18 3.41 -11.15
C SER A 240 3.17 4.01 -12.10
N VAL A 241 1.85 3.89 -11.81
CA VAL A 241 0.80 4.33 -12.75
C VAL A 241 0.88 5.83 -12.98
N THR A 242 0.74 6.64 -11.92
CA THR A 242 0.75 8.11 -12.11
C THR A 242 2.12 8.62 -12.55
N ALA A 243 3.23 7.98 -12.12
CA ALA A 243 4.57 8.37 -12.55
C ALA A 243 4.77 8.15 -14.06
N ALA A 244 4.31 7.01 -14.60
CA ALA A 244 4.34 6.76 -16.04
C ALA A 244 3.53 7.80 -16.83
N LEU A 245 2.32 8.12 -16.35
CA LEU A 245 1.47 9.11 -17.01
C LEU A 245 2.04 10.53 -16.93
N GLU A 246 2.60 10.93 -15.78
CA GLU A 246 3.21 12.26 -15.59
C GLU A 246 4.38 12.49 -16.54
N CYS A 247 5.24 11.49 -16.76
CA CYS A 247 6.36 11.62 -17.71
C CYS A 247 5.96 11.39 -19.17
N GLY A 248 4.70 11.04 -19.45
CA GLY A 248 4.23 10.67 -20.80
C GLY A 248 4.70 9.28 -21.26
N GLY A 249 5.10 8.41 -20.33
CA GLY A 249 5.54 7.04 -20.56
C GLY A 249 4.39 6.04 -20.64
N THR A 250 4.68 4.76 -20.42
CA THR A 250 3.68 3.68 -20.38
C THR A 250 3.85 2.91 -19.07
N VAL A 251 2.76 2.65 -18.34
CA VAL A 251 2.80 1.68 -17.25
C VAL A 251 2.40 0.29 -17.78
N VAL A 252 3.19 -0.71 -17.40
CA VAL A 252 2.95 -2.13 -17.70
C VAL A 252 2.69 -2.86 -16.40
N MET A 253 1.55 -3.52 -16.27
CA MET A 253 1.15 -4.19 -15.05
C MET A 253 0.77 -5.65 -15.29
N ASP A 254 1.09 -6.48 -14.31
CA ASP A 254 0.61 -7.85 -14.22
C ASP A 254 -0.09 -8.07 -12.86
N LYS A 255 -0.91 -9.13 -12.74
CA LYS A 255 -1.56 -9.52 -11.48
C LYS A 255 -0.59 -10.10 -10.47
N ARG A 256 0.53 -10.68 -10.95
CA ARG A 256 1.55 -11.34 -10.13
C ARG A 256 2.92 -11.10 -10.73
N PHE A 257 3.93 -10.95 -9.88
CA PHE A 257 5.31 -10.81 -10.32
C PHE A 257 5.86 -12.14 -10.86
N PRO A 258 6.33 -12.19 -12.11
CA PRO A 258 6.78 -13.44 -12.75
C PRO A 258 8.27 -13.71 -12.45
N VAL A 259 8.62 -14.05 -11.20
CA VAL A 259 10.02 -14.16 -10.73
C VAL A 259 10.94 -14.95 -11.69
N SER A 260 10.48 -16.13 -12.15
CA SER A 260 11.29 -17.03 -12.99
C SER A 260 11.45 -16.57 -14.43
N SER A 261 10.54 -15.74 -14.94
CA SER A 261 10.51 -15.25 -16.32
C SER A 261 10.58 -13.72 -16.42
N PHE A 262 10.91 -13.05 -15.30
CA PHE A 262 10.89 -11.58 -15.24
C PHE A 262 11.76 -10.94 -16.32
N TRP A 263 13.00 -11.39 -16.48
CA TRP A 263 13.92 -10.79 -17.45
C TRP A 263 13.55 -11.07 -18.91
N GLU A 264 12.92 -12.22 -19.17
CA GLU A 264 12.34 -12.53 -20.49
C GLU A 264 11.17 -11.61 -20.81
N MET A 265 10.24 -11.47 -19.86
CA MET A 265 9.10 -10.55 -19.96
C MET A 265 9.58 -9.08 -20.09
N ALA A 266 10.60 -8.69 -19.31
CA ALA A 266 11.14 -7.33 -19.34
C ALA A 266 11.74 -6.99 -20.72
N ARG A 267 12.42 -7.94 -21.37
CA ARG A 267 12.90 -7.79 -22.75
C ARG A 267 11.74 -7.70 -23.74
N GLU A 268 10.78 -8.64 -23.67
CA GLU A 268 9.64 -8.70 -24.57
C GLU A 268 8.78 -7.42 -24.52
N LYS A 269 8.51 -6.93 -23.32
CA LYS A 269 7.70 -5.72 -23.09
C LYS A 269 8.53 -4.43 -23.06
N GLU A 270 9.82 -4.52 -23.34
CA GLU A 270 10.77 -3.38 -23.36
C GLU A 270 10.75 -2.54 -22.08
N ILE A 271 10.69 -3.19 -20.91
CA ILE A 271 10.64 -2.53 -19.61
C ILE A 271 11.94 -1.76 -19.34
N THR A 272 11.82 -0.51 -18.90
CA THR A 272 12.96 0.36 -18.59
C THR A 272 13.16 0.61 -17.10
N ALA A 273 12.09 0.44 -16.30
CA ALA A 273 12.14 0.57 -14.85
C ALA A 273 11.08 -0.31 -14.17
N PHE A 274 11.33 -0.69 -12.93
CA PHE A 274 10.35 -1.42 -12.13
C PHE A 274 10.42 -1.04 -10.65
N ASN A 275 9.35 -1.37 -9.91
CA ASN A 275 9.33 -1.19 -8.46
C ASN A 275 9.68 -2.50 -7.76
N TYR A 276 10.43 -2.40 -6.65
CA TYR A 276 10.83 -3.56 -5.88
C TYR A 276 10.49 -3.44 -4.40
N MET A 277 10.54 -4.59 -3.74
CA MET A 277 10.73 -4.78 -2.31
C MET A 277 11.92 -5.72 -2.12
N GLY A 278 12.58 -5.68 -0.97
CA GLY A 278 13.83 -6.44 -0.75
C GLY A 278 13.69 -7.93 -1.04
N ALA A 279 12.57 -8.53 -0.64
CA ALA A 279 12.29 -9.95 -0.94
C ALA A 279 12.27 -10.24 -2.45
N LEU A 280 11.78 -9.30 -3.27
CA LEU A 280 11.74 -9.44 -4.72
C LEU A 280 13.15 -9.43 -5.32
N LEU A 281 14.00 -8.49 -4.89
CA LEU A 281 15.40 -8.44 -5.34
C LEU A 281 16.14 -9.73 -4.96
N MET A 282 15.92 -10.24 -3.75
CA MET A 282 16.50 -11.51 -3.31
C MET A 282 16.03 -12.69 -4.17
N MET A 283 14.75 -12.75 -4.53
CA MET A 283 14.23 -13.80 -5.40
C MET A 283 14.82 -13.73 -6.81
N LEU A 284 14.95 -12.53 -7.38
CA LEU A 284 15.57 -12.32 -8.69
C LEU A 284 17.07 -12.64 -8.65
N HIS A 285 17.79 -12.22 -7.61
CA HIS A 285 19.23 -12.47 -7.45
C HIS A 285 19.55 -13.96 -7.33
N LYS A 286 18.67 -14.72 -6.64
CA LYS A 286 18.83 -16.18 -6.47
C LYS A 286 18.51 -17.01 -7.72
N GLN A 287 17.97 -16.40 -8.79
CA GLN A 287 17.81 -17.13 -10.06
C GLN A 287 19.20 -17.52 -10.62
N PRO A 288 19.31 -18.66 -11.34
CA PRO A 288 20.55 -19.05 -12.00
C PRO A 288 21.10 -17.92 -12.87
N GLU A 289 22.41 -17.68 -12.79
CA GLU A 289 23.07 -16.70 -13.66
C GLU A 289 22.99 -17.13 -15.12
N ARG A 290 22.76 -16.17 -16.00
CA ARG A 290 22.64 -16.37 -17.45
C ARG A 290 23.55 -15.39 -18.19
N PRO A 291 24.11 -15.78 -19.34
CA PRO A 291 24.96 -14.89 -20.15
C PRO A 291 24.24 -13.62 -20.64
N ASP A 292 22.89 -13.66 -20.68
CA ASP A 292 22.03 -12.58 -21.16
C ASP A 292 21.39 -11.77 -19.99
N ASP A 293 21.85 -11.93 -18.76
CA ASP A 293 21.27 -11.21 -17.60
C ASP A 293 21.33 -9.68 -17.77
N ALA A 294 22.41 -9.15 -18.35
CA ALA A 294 22.58 -7.73 -18.63
C ALA A 294 21.96 -7.29 -19.99
N ASP A 295 21.49 -8.23 -20.82
CA ASP A 295 20.86 -7.91 -22.10
C ASP A 295 19.37 -7.59 -21.90
N ASN A 296 19.11 -6.42 -21.33
CA ASN A 296 17.77 -5.91 -21.07
C ASN A 296 17.77 -4.36 -21.13
N ARG A 297 16.58 -3.74 -21.13
CA ARG A 297 16.44 -2.27 -21.19
C ARG A 297 16.20 -1.63 -19.81
N VAL A 298 16.13 -2.44 -18.76
CA VAL A 298 15.90 -1.94 -17.40
C VAL A 298 17.12 -1.17 -16.93
N ARG A 299 16.99 0.13 -16.75
CA ARG A 299 18.09 1.02 -16.32
C ARG A 299 18.07 1.32 -14.82
N ILE A 300 16.89 1.19 -14.19
CA ILE A 300 16.70 1.65 -12.81
C ILE A 300 15.52 0.94 -12.15
N ALA A 301 15.64 0.68 -10.84
CA ALA A 301 14.52 0.22 -10.03
C ALA A 301 14.40 1.02 -8.73
N PHE A 302 13.17 1.14 -8.25
CA PHE A 302 12.76 1.96 -7.11
C PHE A 302 12.09 1.10 -6.04
N GLY A 303 12.46 1.28 -4.78
CA GLY A 303 11.81 0.55 -3.70
C GLY A 303 12.48 0.68 -2.34
N ALA A 304 12.11 -0.20 -1.42
CA ALA A 304 12.69 -0.35 -0.08
C ALA A 304 12.23 -1.65 0.61
N PRO A 305 13.03 -2.17 1.57
CA PRO A 305 14.46 -1.93 1.73
C PRO A 305 15.26 -2.62 0.62
N CYS A 306 16.47 -2.15 0.33
CA CYS A 306 17.39 -2.86 -0.56
C CYS A 306 18.38 -3.69 0.29
N PRO A 307 18.43 -5.03 0.09
CA PRO A 307 19.38 -5.86 0.83
C PRO A 307 20.83 -5.48 0.50
N VAL A 308 21.57 -5.04 1.50
CA VAL A 308 22.93 -4.51 1.34
C VAL A 308 23.89 -5.55 0.75
N GLU A 309 23.66 -6.82 1.12
CA GLU A 309 24.52 -7.95 0.75
C GLU A 309 24.52 -8.25 -0.75
N ILE A 310 23.45 -7.89 -1.45
CA ILE A 310 23.31 -8.15 -2.88
C ILE A 310 23.33 -6.88 -3.74
N TRP A 311 23.34 -5.69 -3.15
CA TRP A 311 23.12 -4.44 -3.87
C TRP A 311 24.07 -4.25 -5.06
N GLU A 312 25.38 -4.22 -4.80
CA GLU A 312 26.38 -4.03 -5.86
C GLU A 312 26.40 -5.19 -6.86
N ALA A 313 26.26 -6.43 -6.35
CA ALA A 313 26.23 -7.62 -7.18
C ALA A 313 25.00 -7.62 -8.11
N PHE A 314 23.83 -7.18 -7.60
CA PHE A 314 22.60 -7.06 -8.39
C PHE A 314 22.74 -6.01 -9.48
N GLU A 315 23.24 -4.80 -9.15
CA GLU A 315 23.47 -3.75 -10.14
C GLU A 315 24.46 -4.20 -11.23
N SER A 316 25.53 -4.86 -10.84
CA SER A 316 26.55 -5.35 -11.79
C SER A 316 26.02 -6.47 -12.68
N ARG A 317 25.26 -7.42 -12.12
CA ARG A 317 24.74 -8.57 -12.85
C ARG A 317 23.73 -8.15 -13.92
N PHE A 318 22.84 -7.22 -13.63
CA PHE A 318 21.74 -6.83 -14.50
C PHE A 318 21.95 -5.49 -15.23
N ASP A 319 23.13 -4.87 -15.07
CA ASP A 319 23.54 -3.57 -15.64
C ASP A 319 22.50 -2.45 -15.41
N MET A 320 22.05 -2.32 -14.16
CA MET A 320 21.03 -1.34 -13.78
C MET A 320 21.36 -0.65 -12.45
N LYS A 321 20.56 0.32 -12.03
CA LYS A 321 20.71 1.03 -10.77
C LYS A 321 19.53 0.82 -9.84
N LEU A 322 19.82 0.71 -8.53
CA LEU A 322 18.81 0.61 -7.48
C LEU A 322 18.72 1.95 -6.74
N VAL A 323 17.48 2.42 -6.54
CA VAL A 323 17.18 3.60 -5.73
C VAL A 323 16.35 3.17 -4.54
N GLU A 324 16.89 3.38 -3.34
CA GLU A 324 16.18 3.14 -2.09
C GLU A 324 15.60 4.44 -1.55
N VAL A 325 14.41 4.33 -0.94
CA VAL A 325 13.75 5.43 -0.26
C VAL A 325 13.20 4.97 1.07
N TYR A 326 12.93 5.90 1.96
CA TYR A 326 12.13 5.67 3.15
C TYR A 326 10.89 6.53 3.11
N GLY A 327 9.76 5.95 3.48
CA GLY A 327 8.48 6.64 3.58
C GLY A 327 7.36 5.73 4.04
N MET A 328 6.23 6.35 4.29
CA MET A 328 4.99 5.71 4.73
C MET A 328 3.80 6.41 4.06
N PRO A 329 2.58 5.89 4.18
CA PRO A 329 1.41 6.55 3.59
C PRO A 329 1.28 8.02 4.00
N GLU A 330 1.57 8.36 5.25
CA GLU A 330 1.50 9.72 5.79
C GLU A 330 2.54 10.67 5.17
N ALA A 331 3.76 10.17 4.96
CA ALA A 331 4.92 10.91 4.44
C ALA A 331 5.67 10.08 3.38
N PRO A 332 5.12 9.94 2.18
CA PRO A 332 5.76 9.14 1.14
C PRO A 332 7.08 9.79 0.68
N MET A 333 8.14 8.98 0.57
CA MET A 333 9.49 9.41 0.17
C MET A 333 10.08 10.51 1.08
N ALA A 334 10.08 10.27 2.40
CA ALA A 334 10.69 11.19 3.34
C ALA A 334 12.22 11.24 3.23
N CYS A 335 12.86 10.10 2.97
CA CYS A 335 14.28 10.03 2.62
C CYS A 335 14.48 9.37 1.26
N GLU A 336 15.54 9.75 0.57
CA GLU A 336 15.89 9.28 -0.77
C GLU A 336 17.40 9.06 -0.94
N ASN A 337 17.76 7.93 -1.52
CA ASN A 337 19.15 7.56 -1.78
C ASN A 337 19.47 7.83 -3.26
N ARG A 338 19.73 9.09 -3.58
CA ARG A 338 19.91 9.61 -4.96
C ARG A 338 21.14 9.00 -5.62
N LEU A 339 21.07 8.71 -6.92
CA LEU A 339 22.18 8.10 -7.66
C LEU A 339 23.47 8.92 -7.64
N ASP A 340 23.37 10.25 -7.61
CA ASP A 340 24.50 11.17 -7.58
C ASP A 340 25.04 11.43 -6.15
N ASP A 341 24.29 11.03 -5.12
CA ASP A 341 24.64 11.24 -3.71
C ASP A 341 24.01 10.11 -2.86
N ARG A 342 24.45 8.88 -3.06
CA ARG A 342 23.91 7.72 -2.36
C ARG A 342 24.91 7.05 -1.43
N LYS A 343 24.39 6.42 -0.40
CA LYS A 343 25.17 5.62 0.55
C LYS A 343 24.47 4.28 0.76
N ILE A 344 25.07 3.22 0.26
CA ILE A 344 24.52 1.85 0.35
C ILE A 344 24.32 1.48 1.81
N GLY A 345 23.16 0.89 2.13
CA GLY A 345 22.77 0.52 3.50
C GLY A 345 22.10 1.65 4.28
N SER A 346 21.92 2.82 3.68
CA SER A 346 21.08 3.89 4.22
C SER A 346 19.79 4.04 3.40
N ALA A 347 18.77 4.60 4.01
CA ALA A 347 17.55 5.05 3.32
C ALA A 347 17.76 6.38 2.54
N GLY A 348 18.99 6.87 2.49
CA GLY A 348 19.34 8.14 1.89
C GLY A 348 19.27 9.32 2.84
N ARG A 349 19.22 10.53 2.28
CA ARG A 349 19.08 11.79 3.01
C ARG A 349 17.63 12.28 2.98
N GLU A 350 17.35 13.34 3.73
CA GLU A 350 16.07 14.04 3.63
C GLU A 350 15.75 14.38 2.18
N SER A 351 14.51 14.18 1.80
CA SER A 351 14.06 14.43 0.44
C SER A 351 13.85 15.92 0.16
N MET A 352 13.62 16.26 -1.10
CA MET A 352 13.27 17.63 -1.47
C MET A 352 11.91 18.07 -0.89
N THR A 353 11.05 17.12 -0.57
CA THR A 353 9.69 17.35 -0.09
C THR A 353 9.65 17.63 1.41
N TYR A 354 10.54 17.02 2.19
CA TYR A 354 10.45 17.01 3.64
C TYR A 354 11.75 17.42 4.31
N GLU A 355 11.64 18.05 5.49
CA GLU A 355 12.69 18.10 6.50
C GLU A 355 12.58 16.84 7.36
N VAL A 356 13.72 16.25 7.69
CA VAL A 356 13.81 15.04 8.52
C VAL A 356 14.75 15.30 9.70
N ARG A 357 14.32 14.91 10.90
CA ARG A 357 15.13 14.94 12.11
C ARG A 357 15.06 13.61 12.83
N ILE A 358 16.10 13.31 13.59
CA ILE A 358 16.08 12.25 14.58
C ILE A 358 16.02 12.92 15.95
N VAL A 359 14.97 12.59 16.72
CA VAL A 359 14.67 13.26 17.99
C VAL A 359 14.60 12.25 19.14
N ASP A 360 14.82 12.72 20.37
CA ASP A 360 14.65 11.96 21.61
C ASP A 360 13.20 12.02 22.14
N GLU A 361 12.99 11.57 23.38
CA GLU A 361 11.69 11.54 24.04
C GLU A 361 11.12 12.94 24.36
N ASP A 362 11.99 13.94 24.46
CA ASP A 362 11.65 15.35 24.69
C ASP A 362 11.48 16.15 23.38
N ASP A 363 11.49 15.46 22.22
CA ASP A 363 11.43 16.01 20.85
C ASP A 363 12.66 16.90 20.49
N GLU A 364 13.78 16.77 21.24
CA GLU A 364 15.00 17.47 20.93
C GLU A 364 15.88 16.68 19.94
N PRO A 365 16.52 17.35 18.96
CA PRO A 365 17.40 16.68 18.01
C PRO A 365 18.58 15.98 18.71
N VAL A 366 18.78 14.69 18.39
CA VAL A 366 19.90 13.92 18.92
C VAL A 366 21.19 14.16 18.13
N PRO A 367 22.38 13.97 18.76
CA PRO A 367 23.66 14.03 18.03
C PRO A 367 23.75 12.99 16.91
N PRO A 368 24.61 13.21 15.88
CA PRO A 368 24.83 12.25 14.83
C PRO A 368 25.15 10.84 15.36
N ASN A 369 24.68 9.84 14.65
CA ASN A 369 24.82 8.41 14.99
C ASN A 369 24.09 7.95 16.27
N THR A 370 23.33 8.82 16.92
CA THR A 370 22.51 8.47 18.09
C THR A 370 21.13 8.02 17.61
N PRO A 371 20.61 6.87 18.10
CA PRO A 371 19.25 6.43 17.80
C PRO A 371 18.19 7.35 18.42
N GLY A 372 17.12 7.64 17.64
CA GLY A 372 15.95 8.38 18.07
C GLY A 372 14.77 8.15 17.13
N GLU A 373 13.66 8.85 17.35
CA GLU A 373 12.49 8.80 16.48
C GLU A 373 12.68 9.66 15.22
N ILE A 374 12.21 9.18 14.07
CA ILE A 374 12.14 9.99 12.86
C ILE A 374 10.97 10.97 12.98
N ALA A 375 11.28 12.26 12.98
CA ALA A 375 10.30 13.35 12.90
C ALA A 375 10.39 14.04 11.54
N ILE A 376 9.23 14.32 10.93
CA ILE A 376 9.12 14.82 9.54
C ILE A 376 8.30 16.11 9.51
N ARG A 377 8.73 17.06 8.67
CA ARG A 377 7.98 18.29 8.40
C ARG A 377 7.95 18.59 6.89
N PRO A 378 6.79 18.93 6.29
CA PRO A 378 6.72 19.23 4.86
C PRO A 378 7.36 20.58 4.54
N LYS A 379 8.16 20.63 3.46
CA LYS A 379 8.71 21.87 2.88
C LYS A 379 7.70 22.57 1.96
N HIS A 380 6.66 21.85 1.52
CA HIS A 380 5.64 22.35 0.61
C HIS A 380 4.24 22.20 1.21
N PRO A 381 3.32 23.17 1.00
CA PRO A 381 1.95 23.04 1.47
C PRO A 381 1.27 21.77 0.92
N TRP A 382 0.52 21.08 1.77
CA TRP A 382 -0.29 19.91 1.42
C TRP A 382 0.49 18.70 0.87
N ALA A 383 1.82 18.65 1.02
CA ALA A 383 2.64 17.54 0.55
C ALA A 383 2.66 16.34 1.51
N LEU A 384 2.14 16.49 2.72
CA LEU A 384 2.01 15.45 3.74
C LEU A 384 0.53 15.16 3.98
N PHE A 385 0.21 14.04 4.66
CA PHE A 385 -1.18 13.75 5.03
C PHE A 385 -1.80 14.89 5.84
N THR A 386 -3.13 15.02 5.73
CA THR A 386 -3.83 16.11 6.43
C THR A 386 -4.27 15.71 7.82
N GLU A 387 -4.79 14.50 7.95
CA GLU A 387 -5.30 13.97 9.23
C GLU A 387 -5.46 12.44 9.16
N TYR A 388 -5.66 11.83 10.30
CA TYR A 388 -6.26 10.50 10.40
C TYR A 388 -7.78 10.64 10.44
N TYR A 389 -8.45 10.10 9.43
CA TYR A 389 -9.91 10.19 9.26
C TYR A 389 -10.65 9.74 10.52
N LYS A 390 -11.55 10.60 11.05
CA LYS A 390 -12.31 10.39 12.30
C LYS A 390 -11.46 10.11 13.55
N ARG A 391 -10.18 10.46 13.53
CA ARG A 391 -9.25 10.23 14.63
C ARG A 391 -8.45 11.49 14.98
N PRO A 392 -9.14 12.57 15.43
CA PRO A 392 -8.48 13.85 15.69
C PRO A 392 -7.43 13.77 16.81
N GLU A 393 -7.66 12.96 17.84
CA GLU A 393 -6.71 12.78 18.95
C GLU A 393 -5.40 12.13 18.45
N ASP A 394 -5.51 11.08 17.63
CA ASP A 394 -4.34 10.44 17.00
C ASP A 394 -3.60 11.41 16.08
N THR A 395 -4.34 12.29 15.39
CA THR A 395 -3.74 13.31 14.51
C THR A 395 -2.94 14.31 15.33
N VAL A 396 -3.51 14.83 16.42
CA VAL A 396 -2.83 15.76 17.32
C VAL A 396 -1.60 15.12 17.97
N GLU A 397 -1.72 13.86 18.43
CA GLU A 397 -0.59 13.11 19.01
C GLU A 397 0.54 12.94 18.00
N ALA A 398 0.21 12.61 16.73
CA ALA A 398 1.21 12.42 15.68
C ALA A 398 1.91 13.73 15.27
N TRP A 399 1.27 14.90 15.50
CA TRP A 399 1.77 16.21 15.11
C TRP A 399 2.35 17.02 16.29
N ARG A 400 3.06 16.38 17.20
CA ARG A 400 3.69 17.06 18.33
C ARG A 400 4.72 18.10 17.84
N ASN A 401 4.77 19.26 18.49
CA ASN A 401 5.73 20.32 18.24
C ASN A 401 5.86 20.73 16.76
N LEU A 402 4.76 20.63 15.96
CA LEU A 402 4.70 20.91 14.51
C LEU A 402 5.56 19.98 13.65
N TRP A 403 5.90 18.81 14.17
CA TRP A 403 6.54 17.72 13.45
C TRP A 403 5.64 16.49 13.46
N PHE A 404 5.60 15.79 12.33
CA PHE A 404 4.97 14.49 12.26
C PHE A 404 5.91 13.43 12.83
N HIS A 405 5.47 12.75 13.87
CA HIS A 405 6.14 11.67 14.55
C HIS A 405 5.77 10.34 13.91
N THR A 406 6.77 9.68 13.32
CA THR A 406 6.53 8.48 12.49
C THR A 406 6.32 7.21 13.30
N GLY A 407 6.79 7.16 14.54
CA GLY A 407 6.88 5.95 15.34
C GLY A 407 7.98 4.99 14.85
N ASP A 408 8.84 5.43 13.94
CA ASP A 408 9.97 4.67 13.41
C ASP A 408 11.28 5.18 14.02
N ARG A 409 12.13 4.26 14.49
CA ARG A 409 13.43 4.56 15.07
C ARG A 409 14.53 4.49 14.03
N ALA A 410 15.40 5.48 14.02
CA ALA A 410 16.53 5.56 13.11
C ALA A 410 17.72 6.26 13.78
N ARG A 411 18.86 6.28 13.10
CA ARG A 411 19.97 7.20 13.36
C ARG A 411 20.30 7.95 12.08
N MET A 412 20.84 9.15 12.23
CA MET A 412 21.37 9.96 11.11
C MET A 412 22.86 10.13 11.31
N ASP A 413 23.67 9.92 10.26
CA ASP A 413 25.12 10.15 10.35
C ASP A 413 25.50 11.63 10.17
N GLU A 414 26.81 11.93 10.26
CA GLU A 414 27.34 13.31 10.14
C GLU A 414 27.10 13.91 8.76
N ASP A 415 26.94 13.08 7.73
CA ASP A 415 26.64 13.48 6.36
C ASP A 415 25.14 13.66 6.11
N GLY A 416 24.26 13.33 7.09
CA GLY A 416 22.80 13.44 6.99
C GLY A 416 22.13 12.22 6.38
N PHE A 417 22.82 11.08 6.22
CA PHE A 417 22.19 9.84 5.78
C PHE A 417 21.46 9.15 6.92
N VAL A 418 20.22 8.75 6.66
CA VAL A 418 19.32 8.12 7.63
C VAL A 418 19.42 6.59 7.51
N TYR A 419 19.55 5.93 8.65
CA TYR A 419 19.60 4.47 8.78
C TYR A 419 18.42 4.03 9.62
N PHE A 420 17.43 3.42 8.99
CA PHE A 420 16.29 2.83 9.68
C PHE A 420 16.77 1.69 10.60
N LEU A 421 16.24 1.64 11.81
CA LEU A 421 16.58 0.61 12.81
C LEU A 421 15.42 -0.35 13.05
N ASP A 422 14.29 0.19 13.53
CA ASP A 422 13.09 -0.59 13.84
C ASP A 422 11.85 0.31 13.97
N ARG A 423 10.70 -0.28 14.25
CA ARG A 423 9.50 0.46 14.66
C ARG A 423 9.39 0.53 16.17
N MET A 424 9.06 1.70 16.68
CA MET A 424 8.79 1.90 18.12
C MET A 424 7.53 1.16 18.56
N LYS A 425 6.59 0.88 17.64
CA LYS A 425 5.33 0.17 17.91
C LYS A 425 5.16 -1.02 16.93
N ASP A 426 4.50 -2.07 17.42
CA ASP A 426 4.41 -3.39 16.80
C ASP A 426 3.61 -3.45 15.49
N SER A 427 4.25 -3.51 14.35
CA SER A 427 3.66 -4.07 13.12
C SER A 427 4.44 -5.31 12.71
N ILE A 428 3.75 -6.32 12.17
CA ILE A 428 4.39 -7.50 11.63
C ILE A 428 4.58 -7.28 10.14
N ARG A 429 5.84 -7.25 9.68
CA ARG A 429 6.11 -7.20 8.25
C ARG A 429 6.48 -8.59 7.75
N ARG A 430 5.66 -9.12 6.85
CA ARG A 430 5.83 -10.47 6.32
C ARG A 430 5.68 -10.50 4.81
N ARG A 431 6.75 -10.88 4.09
CA ARG A 431 6.76 -11.00 2.61
C ARG A 431 6.24 -9.74 1.92
N GLY A 432 6.63 -8.57 2.48
CA GLY A 432 6.23 -7.28 1.95
C GLY A 432 4.85 -6.77 2.38
N GLU A 433 4.05 -7.59 3.04
CA GLU A 433 2.76 -7.19 3.59
C GLU A 433 2.94 -6.69 5.03
N ASN A 434 2.30 -5.57 5.33
CA ASN A 434 2.18 -5.06 6.69
C ASN A 434 0.93 -5.65 7.32
N ILE A 435 1.12 -6.45 8.36
CA ILE A 435 0.04 -7.17 9.03
C ILE A 435 -0.27 -6.46 10.34
N SER A 436 -1.53 -6.08 10.51
CA SER A 436 -2.03 -5.52 11.75
C SER A 436 -2.15 -6.60 12.81
N THR A 437 -1.46 -6.45 13.94
CA THR A 437 -1.66 -7.35 15.08
C THR A 437 -3.10 -7.28 15.60
N TRP A 438 -3.73 -6.11 15.49
CA TRP A 438 -5.14 -5.92 15.86
C TRP A 438 -6.08 -6.79 15.00
N GLU A 439 -5.86 -6.92 13.68
CA GLU A 439 -6.68 -7.77 12.81
C GLU A 439 -6.65 -9.22 13.25
N ILE A 440 -5.45 -9.71 13.58
CA ILE A 440 -5.26 -11.08 14.08
C ILE A 440 -5.96 -11.26 15.42
N GLU A 441 -5.67 -10.38 16.37
CA GLU A 441 -6.20 -10.44 17.74
C GLU A 441 -7.72 -10.27 17.76
N SER A 442 -8.26 -9.31 17.00
CA SER A 442 -9.71 -9.09 16.92
C SER A 442 -10.44 -10.31 16.37
N THR A 443 -9.82 -11.03 15.43
CA THR A 443 -10.40 -12.27 14.89
C THR A 443 -10.29 -13.42 15.90
N ILE A 444 -9.10 -13.69 16.44
CA ILE A 444 -8.85 -14.79 17.35
C ILE A 444 -9.65 -14.63 18.64
N ASN A 445 -9.77 -13.42 19.17
CA ASN A 445 -10.56 -13.13 20.38
C ASN A 445 -12.07 -13.35 20.22
N THR A 446 -12.58 -13.52 18.98
CA THR A 446 -13.98 -13.94 18.76
C THR A 446 -14.18 -15.45 18.87
N HIS A 447 -13.11 -16.24 19.00
CA HIS A 447 -13.24 -17.69 19.20
C HIS A 447 -13.81 -17.99 20.59
N PRO A 448 -14.82 -18.90 20.72
CA PRO A 448 -15.52 -19.15 21.99
C PRO A 448 -14.62 -19.54 23.16
N ALA A 449 -13.57 -20.32 22.90
CA ALA A 449 -12.62 -20.80 23.93
C ALA A 449 -11.52 -19.78 24.30
N VAL A 450 -11.32 -18.71 23.52
CA VAL A 450 -10.24 -17.75 23.75
C VAL A 450 -10.67 -16.70 24.76
N LEU A 451 -9.83 -16.45 25.75
CA LEU A 451 -9.95 -15.35 26.72
C LEU A 451 -9.36 -14.06 26.13
N GLU A 452 -8.11 -14.13 25.68
CA GLU A 452 -7.37 -13.04 25.06
C GLU A 452 -6.21 -13.58 24.22
N SER A 453 -5.76 -12.78 23.27
CA SER A 453 -4.61 -13.12 22.41
C SER A 453 -3.70 -11.92 22.19
N ALA A 454 -2.44 -12.18 21.88
CA ALA A 454 -1.45 -11.19 21.49
C ALA A 454 -0.69 -11.68 20.26
N ALA A 455 -0.80 -10.94 19.16
CA ALA A 455 -0.06 -11.22 17.92
C ALA A 455 1.20 -10.35 17.86
N TYR A 456 2.30 -10.91 17.38
CA TYR A 456 3.59 -10.22 17.24
C TYR A 456 4.46 -10.88 16.17
N GLY A 457 5.46 -10.14 15.69
CA GLY A 457 6.44 -10.63 14.74
C GLY A 457 7.59 -11.34 15.47
N VAL A 458 8.02 -12.47 14.92
CA VAL A 458 9.27 -13.16 15.31
C VAL A 458 10.21 -13.23 14.11
N PRO A 459 11.54 -13.28 14.32
CA PRO A 459 12.50 -13.36 13.22
C PRO A 459 12.21 -14.51 12.27
N SER A 460 12.41 -14.28 10.97
CA SER A 460 12.21 -15.27 9.91
C SER A 460 13.51 -15.52 9.15
N GLU A 461 13.76 -16.77 8.78
CA GLU A 461 14.90 -17.12 7.91
C GLU A 461 14.70 -16.71 6.45
N LEU A 462 13.47 -16.48 6.02
CA LEU A 462 13.10 -16.23 4.62
C LEU A 462 12.59 -14.84 4.34
N THR A 463 12.10 -14.14 5.38
CA THR A 463 11.44 -12.84 5.24
C THR A 463 11.80 -11.95 6.42
N GLU A 464 11.23 -10.73 6.48
CA GLU A 464 11.45 -9.78 7.58
C GLU A 464 10.99 -10.36 8.92
N SER A 465 9.77 -10.92 8.96
CA SER A 465 9.19 -11.55 10.16
C SER A 465 8.21 -12.66 9.81
N GLU A 466 7.97 -13.56 10.75
CA GLU A 466 6.82 -14.48 10.75
C GLU A 466 5.81 -14.11 11.81
N VAL A 467 4.54 -14.43 11.54
CA VAL A 467 3.44 -14.13 12.46
C VAL A 467 3.38 -15.17 13.57
N MET A 468 3.46 -14.71 14.80
CA MET A 468 3.25 -15.52 16.00
C MET A 468 2.10 -14.97 16.83
N VAL A 469 1.33 -15.84 17.47
CA VAL A 469 0.28 -15.49 18.40
C VAL A 469 0.42 -16.25 19.71
N ALA A 470 0.41 -15.51 20.82
CA ALA A 470 0.22 -16.07 22.16
C ALA A 470 -1.27 -15.98 22.52
N VAL A 471 -1.83 -17.07 23.06
CA VAL A 471 -3.27 -17.21 23.33
C VAL A 471 -3.48 -17.70 24.76
N ALA A 472 -4.27 -16.96 25.53
CA ALA A 472 -4.80 -17.42 26.80
C ALA A 472 -6.25 -17.92 26.59
N LEU A 473 -6.54 -19.12 27.08
CA LEU A 473 -7.87 -19.73 26.98
C LEU A 473 -8.72 -19.41 28.21
N LYS A 474 -10.02 -19.41 28.04
CA LYS A 474 -10.97 -19.32 29.17
C LYS A 474 -10.80 -20.51 30.12
N PRO A 475 -11.05 -20.33 31.41
CA PRO A 475 -10.95 -21.43 32.38
C PRO A 475 -11.79 -22.65 31.96
N GLY A 476 -11.13 -23.80 31.87
CA GLY A 476 -11.78 -25.08 31.52
C GLY A 476 -11.96 -25.34 30.01
N GLU A 477 -11.60 -24.36 29.16
CA GLU A 477 -11.66 -24.51 27.70
C GLU A 477 -10.34 -25.10 27.15
N SER A 478 -10.45 -25.77 25.99
CA SER A 478 -9.31 -26.24 25.22
C SER A 478 -9.62 -26.12 23.73
N VAL A 479 -8.63 -25.85 22.92
CA VAL A 479 -8.71 -25.80 21.46
C VAL A 479 -7.39 -26.25 20.86
N ALA A 480 -7.45 -27.06 19.80
CA ALA A 480 -6.24 -27.42 19.06
C ALA A 480 -5.72 -26.24 18.23
N PRO A 481 -4.39 -26.12 18.03
CA PRO A 481 -3.85 -25.05 17.18
C PRO A 481 -4.46 -25.03 15.77
N GLU A 482 -4.66 -26.20 15.18
CA GLU A 482 -5.27 -26.36 13.86
C GLU A 482 -6.71 -25.82 13.83
N GLU A 483 -7.50 -26.17 14.84
CA GLU A 483 -8.89 -25.71 14.99
C GLU A 483 -8.96 -24.19 15.13
N LEU A 484 -8.04 -23.60 15.90
CA LEU A 484 -7.93 -22.14 16.03
C LEU A 484 -7.58 -21.48 14.69
N LEU A 485 -6.67 -22.06 13.91
CA LEU A 485 -6.34 -21.53 12.59
C LEU A 485 -7.45 -21.75 11.56
N ASP A 486 -8.15 -22.88 11.62
CA ASP A 486 -9.35 -23.14 10.80
C ASP A 486 -10.44 -22.10 11.07
N PHE A 487 -10.61 -21.72 12.32
CA PHE A 487 -11.55 -20.66 12.70
C PHE A 487 -11.17 -19.30 12.07
N CYS A 488 -9.90 -19.05 11.79
CA CYS A 488 -9.42 -17.83 11.15
C CYS A 488 -9.66 -17.82 9.63
N HIS A 489 -9.91 -18.98 9.01
CA HIS A 489 -10.11 -19.05 7.56
C HIS A 489 -11.33 -18.21 7.13
N GLY A 490 -11.16 -17.41 6.09
CA GLY A 490 -12.20 -16.53 5.58
C GLY A 490 -12.55 -15.32 6.45
N LYS A 491 -11.90 -15.20 7.63
CA LYS A 491 -12.13 -14.09 8.57
C LYS A 491 -10.97 -13.10 8.64
N MET A 492 -9.78 -13.48 8.14
CA MET A 492 -8.62 -12.62 7.97
C MET A 492 -7.87 -12.95 6.69
N ALA A 493 -6.96 -12.08 6.28
CA ALA A 493 -6.10 -12.32 5.12
C ALA A 493 -5.25 -13.59 5.32
N HIS A 494 -5.08 -14.40 4.29
CA HIS A 494 -4.35 -15.67 4.37
C HIS A 494 -2.89 -15.50 4.82
N PHE A 495 -2.25 -14.37 4.50
CA PHE A 495 -0.90 -14.04 4.93
C PHE A 495 -0.83 -13.59 6.40
N ALA A 496 -1.95 -13.15 6.99
CA ALA A 496 -2.05 -12.76 8.39
C ALA A 496 -2.28 -13.96 9.33
N VAL A 497 -2.68 -15.11 8.79
CA VAL A 497 -2.86 -16.34 9.60
C VAL A 497 -1.52 -16.72 10.25
N PRO A 498 -1.46 -16.86 11.60
CA PRO A 498 -0.23 -17.12 12.32
C PRO A 498 0.51 -18.37 11.84
N ARG A 499 1.84 -18.29 11.78
CA ARG A 499 2.69 -19.47 11.62
C ARG A 499 2.85 -20.19 12.95
N TYR A 500 3.11 -19.41 14.00
CA TYR A 500 3.33 -19.96 15.34
C TYR A 500 2.15 -19.66 16.25
N VAL A 501 1.70 -20.67 16.98
CA VAL A 501 0.67 -20.57 18.03
C VAL A 501 1.27 -21.03 19.35
N ARG A 502 1.17 -20.20 20.38
CA ARG A 502 1.60 -20.54 21.74
C ARG A 502 0.44 -20.37 22.71
N PHE A 503 0.06 -21.45 23.39
CA PHE A 503 -0.93 -21.35 24.47
C PHE A 503 -0.25 -21.05 25.80
N MET A 504 -0.77 -20.06 26.51
CA MET A 504 -0.26 -19.61 27.80
C MET A 504 -1.37 -19.59 28.84
N SER A 505 -1.03 -19.79 30.10
CA SER A 505 -2.00 -19.69 31.20
C SER A 505 -2.49 -18.26 31.42
N ALA A 506 -1.65 -17.27 31.16
CA ALA A 506 -1.96 -15.85 31.13
C ALA A 506 -0.92 -15.11 30.26
N LEU A 507 -1.30 -14.02 29.61
CA LEU A 507 -0.37 -13.14 28.90
C LEU A 507 0.35 -12.20 29.88
N PRO A 508 1.63 -11.83 29.63
CA PRO A 508 2.33 -10.87 30.47
C PRO A 508 1.69 -9.48 30.34
N LYS A 509 1.39 -8.84 31.47
CA LYS A 509 0.71 -7.55 31.53
C LYS A 509 1.45 -6.55 32.41
N ASN A 510 1.34 -5.29 32.06
CA ASN A 510 1.81 -4.19 32.90
C ASN A 510 0.76 -3.81 33.99
N HIS A 511 1.10 -2.82 34.84
CA HIS A 511 0.21 -2.34 35.90
C HIS A 511 -1.12 -1.73 35.41
N ALA A 512 -1.23 -1.41 34.12
CA ALA A 512 -2.45 -0.90 33.48
C ALA A 512 -3.21 -2.01 32.70
N GLU A 513 -2.97 -3.28 33.02
CA GLU A 513 -3.58 -4.46 32.38
C GLU A 513 -3.34 -4.58 30.86
N ARG A 514 -2.31 -3.90 30.34
CA ARG A 514 -1.92 -4.00 28.92
C ARG A 514 -0.90 -5.09 28.71
N VAL A 515 -1.12 -5.92 27.69
CA VAL A 515 -0.18 -6.99 27.32
C VAL A 515 1.17 -6.40 26.91
N GLN A 516 2.24 -6.92 27.52
CA GLN A 516 3.63 -6.54 27.24
C GLN A 516 4.20 -7.39 26.10
N LYS A 517 3.82 -7.07 24.87
CA LYS A 517 4.25 -7.83 23.67
C LYS A 517 5.76 -7.87 23.49
N PHE A 518 6.51 -6.90 24.02
CA PHE A 518 7.96 -6.91 23.94
C PHE A 518 8.56 -8.10 24.68
N GLU A 519 8.02 -8.49 25.86
CA GLU A 519 8.47 -9.67 26.60
C GLU A 519 8.26 -10.96 25.76
N LEU A 520 7.05 -11.08 25.16
CA LEU A 520 6.74 -12.21 24.27
C LEU A 520 7.65 -12.29 23.05
N ARG A 521 8.04 -11.14 22.53
CA ARG A 521 8.93 -11.03 21.39
C ARG A 521 10.37 -11.37 21.74
N ASP A 522 10.84 -10.92 22.88
CA ASP A 522 12.19 -11.21 23.38
C ASP A 522 12.39 -12.70 23.68
N GLU A 523 11.32 -13.39 24.13
CA GLU A 523 11.31 -14.85 24.28
C GLU A 523 11.39 -15.58 22.91
N GLY A 524 10.84 -14.99 21.87
CA GLY A 524 10.83 -15.55 20.52
C GLY A 524 10.06 -16.88 20.38
N VAL A 525 10.48 -17.74 19.45
CA VAL A 525 9.88 -19.07 19.25
C VAL A 525 10.49 -20.03 20.25
N THR A 526 9.70 -20.41 21.24
CA THR A 526 10.08 -21.36 22.32
C THR A 526 9.63 -22.79 22.00
N GLY A 527 10.12 -23.78 22.73
CA GLY A 527 9.83 -25.20 22.46
C GLY A 527 8.39 -25.62 22.68
N ASP A 528 7.56 -24.79 23.32
CA ASP A 528 6.12 -24.95 23.52
C ASP A 528 5.27 -24.31 22.42
N CYS A 529 5.90 -23.69 21.41
CA CYS A 529 5.22 -23.15 20.25
C CYS A 529 4.87 -24.23 19.24
N TRP A 530 3.63 -24.22 18.79
CA TRP A 530 3.22 -25.03 17.67
C TRP A 530 3.52 -24.30 16.36
N ASP A 531 4.27 -24.95 15.43
CA ASP A 531 4.61 -24.41 14.11
C ASP A 531 3.76 -25.12 13.04
N ARG A 532 2.87 -24.38 12.37
CA ARG A 532 2.01 -24.92 11.33
C ARG A 532 2.77 -25.54 10.16
N GLU A 533 3.95 -25.01 9.81
CA GLU A 533 4.74 -25.52 8.69
C GLU A 533 5.41 -26.84 9.05
N ALA A 534 5.91 -26.98 10.28
CA ALA A 534 6.46 -28.23 10.79
C ALA A 534 5.41 -29.34 10.89
N HIS A 535 4.15 -28.98 11.16
CA HIS A 535 3.02 -29.92 11.23
C HIS A 535 2.31 -30.12 9.88
N GLY A 536 2.83 -29.52 8.79
CA GLY A 536 2.25 -29.69 7.45
C GLY A 536 0.89 -29.04 7.24
N TYR A 537 0.47 -28.14 8.14
CA TYR A 537 -0.80 -27.42 8.03
C TYR A 537 -0.75 -26.37 6.90
N LYS A 538 -1.75 -26.37 6.03
CA LYS A 538 -1.83 -25.46 4.88
C LYS A 538 -2.97 -24.47 5.05
N VAL A 539 -2.65 -23.19 5.01
CA VAL A 539 -3.65 -22.11 4.98
C VAL A 539 -4.40 -22.17 3.65
N GLN A 540 -5.72 -22.24 3.69
CA GLN A 540 -6.56 -22.10 2.50
C GLN A 540 -6.51 -20.65 2.01
N ARG A 541 -6.43 -20.45 0.69
CA ARG A 541 -6.35 -19.13 0.05
C ARG A 541 -7.72 -18.63 -0.34
#